data_e7f06e41f2638ca12b1d35fc4b7fd066
#
_entry.id   e7f06e41f2638ca12b1d35fc4b7fd066
#
_cell.length_a   1.000
_cell.length_b   1.000
_cell.length_c   1.000
_cell.angle_alpha   90.00
_cell.angle_beta   90.00
_cell.angle_gamma   90.00
#
_symmetry.space_group_name_H-M   'P 1'
#
loop_
_entity.id
_entity.type
_entity.pdbx_description
1 polymer ?
#
loop_
_entity_poly.entity_id
_entity_poly.type
_entity_poly.pdbx_seq_one_letter_code
_entity_poly.pdbx_strand_id
1 'polypeptide(L)'
;MATIEIKVPDIGDYSDVPVIEVLVAVGDTVKKDQGLVTLESDKATLEVPSSAAGVVKEIKVKLGDTLSEGAVVVLLETEGAAEAPAKAAAPAPAAAAPASKPPVTPSHRAPAEPAAPKPALASGKAADIECEMVVLGSGPGGYTAAFRAADVGLDTVLVERYASLGGVCLNVGCIPSKALLHAAAVIDEVAHAGDFGVEFGKPTITLDKLRQYKEKVVNQLTKGLAGMAKQRKVRNVQGVGTFVSANELLITAEDGSTQLLRFQKCIIAAGSQAVKLPNFPWDDKRVMDSTDALELAEVPGSLLVVGGGIIGLEMATVYGALGSKVTVVEFMDS
;
A
#
# COMPACT_ATOMS: atom_id res chain seq x y z
N MET A 1 -14.26 37.18 -19.11
CA MET A 1 -13.68 36.52 -17.94
C MET A 1 -14.82 36.05 -17.05
N ALA A 2 -14.95 34.77 -16.84
CA ALA A 2 -15.99 34.21 -15.97
C ALA A 2 -15.37 33.90 -14.60
N THR A 3 -16.10 34.23 -13.52
CA THR A 3 -15.65 33.85 -12.16
C THR A 3 -16.33 32.53 -11.82
N ILE A 4 -15.55 31.55 -11.44
CA ILE A 4 -16.00 30.20 -11.00
C ILE A 4 -15.74 30.04 -9.52
N GLU A 5 -16.76 29.56 -8.80
CA GLU A 5 -16.61 29.19 -7.38
C GLU A 5 -16.09 27.75 -7.27
N ILE A 6 -14.96 27.58 -6.58
CA ILE A 6 -14.47 26.25 -6.20
C ILE A 6 -15.01 25.92 -4.83
N LYS A 7 -15.70 24.79 -4.73
CA LYS A 7 -16.37 24.30 -3.52
C LYS A 7 -15.72 23.04 -3.01
N VAL A 8 -15.85 22.81 -1.70
CA VAL A 8 -15.46 21.54 -1.08
C VAL A 8 -16.27 20.42 -1.72
N PRO A 9 -15.62 19.38 -2.31
CA PRO A 9 -16.32 18.23 -2.87
C PRO A 9 -17.01 17.42 -1.77
N ASP A 10 -17.74 16.38 -2.16
CA ASP A 10 -18.29 15.39 -1.22
C ASP A 10 -17.12 14.76 -0.41
N ILE A 11 -17.13 15.02 0.88
CA ILE A 11 -16.16 14.53 1.86
C ILE A 11 -16.74 13.41 2.76
N GLY A 12 -17.88 12.83 2.35
CA GLY A 12 -18.61 11.81 3.08
C GLY A 12 -19.35 12.36 4.30
N ASP A 13 -19.50 11.54 5.34
CA ASP A 13 -20.28 11.90 6.56
C ASP A 13 -19.58 12.94 7.47
N TYR A 14 -18.58 13.68 6.97
CA TYR A 14 -17.84 14.67 7.76
C TYR A 14 -18.42 16.08 7.59
N SER A 15 -18.71 16.74 8.69
CA SER A 15 -19.06 18.16 8.77
C SER A 15 -18.05 18.89 9.67
N ASP A 16 -17.87 20.17 9.41
CA ASP A 16 -17.02 21.05 10.23
C ASP A 16 -15.55 20.63 10.33
N VAL A 17 -14.95 20.30 9.18
CA VAL A 17 -13.55 19.89 9.06
C VAL A 17 -12.63 21.11 9.03
N PRO A 18 -11.62 21.21 9.93
CA PRO A 18 -10.74 22.38 9.99
C PRO A 18 -9.76 22.45 8.81
N VAL A 19 -9.52 23.68 8.34
CA VAL A 19 -8.49 24.03 7.36
C VAL A 19 -7.14 24.10 8.07
N ILE A 20 -6.21 23.22 7.72
CA ILE A 20 -4.86 23.19 8.31
C ILE A 20 -3.82 23.87 7.44
N GLU A 21 -4.08 24.00 6.13
CA GLU A 21 -3.14 24.65 5.20
C GLU A 21 -3.89 25.29 4.03
N VAL A 22 -3.40 26.44 3.56
CA VAL A 22 -3.85 27.11 2.33
C VAL A 22 -2.68 27.11 1.36
N LEU A 23 -2.82 26.36 0.24
CA LEU A 23 -1.74 26.06 -0.71
C LEU A 23 -1.59 27.10 -1.81
N VAL A 24 -2.47 28.10 -1.88
CA VAL A 24 -2.50 29.11 -2.95
C VAL A 24 -2.67 30.50 -2.39
N ALA A 25 -2.20 31.52 -3.14
CA ALA A 25 -2.37 32.94 -2.82
C ALA A 25 -3.21 33.65 -3.89
N VAL A 26 -3.78 34.80 -3.52
CA VAL A 26 -4.51 35.65 -4.50
C VAL A 26 -3.55 36.11 -5.59
N GLY A 27 -3.91 35.87 -6.85
CA GLY A 27 -3.09 36.13 -8.02
C GLY A 27 -2.34 34.90 -8.59
N ASP A 28 -2.34 33.78 -7.88
CA ASP A 28 -1.71 32.54 -8.37
C ASP A 28 -2.49 31.95 -9.53
N THR A 29 -1.76 31.39 -10.50
CA THR A 29 -2.33 30.61 -11.59
C THR A 29 -2.40 29.15 -11.17
N VAL A 30 -3.61 28.59 -11.10
CA VAL A 30 -3.86 27.20 -10.73
C VAL A 30 -4.29 26.37 -11.93
N LYS A 31 -3.90 25.10 -11.93
CA LYS A 31 -4.33 24.10 -12.92
C LYS A 31 -5.52 23.33 -12.41
N LYS A 32 -6.27 22.72 -13.33
CA LYS A 32 -7.30 21.75 -12.95
C LYS A 32 -6.65 20.62 -12.14
N ASP A 33 -7.35 20.16 -11.10
CA ASP A 33 -6.94 19.12 -10.14
C ASP A 33 -5.73 19.51 -9.24
N GLN A 34 -5.31 20.76 -9.22
CA GLN A 34 -4.31 21.27 -8.28
C GLN A 34 -4.94 21.52 -6.90
N GLY A 35 -4.29 21.06 -5.81
CA GLY A 35 -4.70 21.31 -4.43
C GLY A 35 -4.73 22.80 -4.09
N LEU A 36 -5.80 23.25 -3.44
CA LEU A 36 -6.02 24.65 -3.04
C LEU A 36 -5.93 24.85 -1.53
N VAL A 37 -6.52 23.96 -0.77
CA VAL A 37 -6.48 23.95 0.71
C VAL A 37 -6.43 22.52 1.20
N THR A 38 -5.84 22.33 2.39
CA THR A 38 -5.78 21.05 3.09
C THR A 38 -6.72 21.09 4.29
N LEU A 39 -7.60 20.11 4.38
CA LEU A 39 -8.52 19.86 5.48
C LEU A 39 -8.04 18.67 6.30
N GLU A 40 -8.20 18.69 7.61
CA GLU A 40 -7.84 17.58 8.50
C GLU A 40 -9.06 17.13 9.30
N SER A 41 -9.46 15.87 9.11
CA SER A 41 -10.45 15.20 9.93
C SER A 41 -9.77 14.25 10.93
N ASP A 42 -10.49 13.77 11.94
CA ASP A 42 -10.00 12.80 12.94
C ASP A 42 -9.39 11.52 12.33
N LYS A 43 -9.59 11.27 11.04
CA LYS A 43 -9.17 10.02 10.39
C LYS A 43 -8.33 10.21 9.13
N ALA A 44 -8.31 11.39 8.51
CA ALA A 44 -7.57 11.64 7.27
C ALA A 44 -7.36 13.13 7.00
N THR A 45 -6.25 13.44 6.33
CA THR A 45 -5.97 14.73 5.71
C THR A 45 -6.47 14.71 4.27
N LEU A 46 -7.16 15.73 3.83
CA LEU A 46 -7.84 15.81 2.53
C LEU A 46 -7.48 17.13 1.83
N GLU A 47 -6.97 17.06 0.61
CA GLU A 47 -6.76 18.25 -0.21
C GLU A 47 -8.00 18.53 -1.07
N VAL A 48 -8.45 19.78 -1.09
CA VAL A 48 -9.53 20.25 -1.98
C VAL A 48 -8.92 20.64 -3.32
N PRO A 49 -9.19 19.89 -4.41
CA PRO A 49 -8.63 20.17 -5.73
C PRO A 49 -9.41 21.27 -6.45
N SER A 50 -8.74 22.01 -7.32
CA SER A 50 -9.39 22.95 -8.23
C SER A 50 -10.17 22.21 -9.32
N SER A 51 -11.44 22.55 -9.50
CA SER A 51 -12.27 21.97 -10.59
C SER A 51 -11.97 22.56 -11.97
N ALA A 52 -11.24 23.68 -12.04
CA ALA A 52 -10.89 24.37 -13.28
C ALA A 52 -9.50 25.01 -13.22
N ALA A 53 -8.91 25.29 -14.37
CA ALA A 53 -7.71 26.11 -14.47
C ALA A 53 -8.08 27.60 -14.50
N GLY A 54 -7.34 28.44 -13.80
CA GLY A 54 -7.61 29.88 -13.76
C GLY A 54 -6.67 30.62 -12.81
N VAL A 55 -6.93 31.91 -12.61
CA VAL A 55 -6.19 32.75 -11.66
C VAL A 55 -7.04 32.94 -10.41
N VAL A 56 -6.42 32.76 -9.24
CA VAL A 56 -7.07 32.96 -7.94
C VAL A 56 -7.42 34.42 -7.75
N LYS A 57 -8.71 34.74 -7.70
CA LYS A 57 -9.21 36.08 -7.51
C LYS A 57 -9.41 36.43 -6.05
N GLU A 58 -9.95 35.50 -5.30
CA GLU A 58 -10.23 35.65 -3.87
C GLU A 58 -10.23 34.31 -3.16
N ILE A 59 -9.66 34.27 -1.97
CA ILE A 59 -9.69 33.10 -1.07
C ILE A 59 -10.72 33.40 0.02
N LYS A 60 -11.72 32.52 0.14
CA LYS A 60 -12.86 32.69 1.08
C LYS A 60 -12.64 32.03 2.43
N VAL A 61 -11.53 31.31 2.61
CA VAL A 61 -11.23 30.52 3.80
C VAL A 61 -9.86 30.90 4.39
N LYS A 62 -9.70 30.70 5.68
CA LYS A 62 -8.47 30.98 6.43
C LYS A 62 -8.04 29.73 7.20
N LEU A 63 -6.78 29.68 7.58
CA LEU A 63 -6.24 28.67 8.51
C LEU A 63 -7.08 28.64 9.80
N GLY A 64 -7.59 27.46 10.17
CA GLY A 64 -8.42 27.25 11.33
C GLY A 64 -9.93 27.39 11.11
N ASP A 65 -10.37 27.81 9.92
CA ASP A 65 -11.80 27.80 9.57
C ASP A 65 -12.29 26.33 9.43
N THR A 66 -13.54 26.08 9.81
CA THR A 66 -14.18 24.78 9.62
C THR A 66 -15.06 24.80 8.38
N LEU A 67 -14.89 23.76 7.55
CA LEU A 67 -15.59 23.64 6.26
C LEU A 67 -16.42 22.35 6.23
N SER A 68 -17.58 22.46 5.56
CA SER A 68 -18.43 21.32 5.24
C SER A 68 -18.57 21.19 3.74
N GLU A 69 -19.13 20.08 3.25
CA GLU A 69 -19.40 19.85 1.82
C GLU A 69 -20.14 21.05 1.21
N GLY A 70 -19.71 21.45 0.01
CA GLY A 70 -20.33 22.57 -0.74
C GLY A 70 -19.88 23.96 -0.30
N ALA A 71 -19.09 24.14 0.78
CA ALA A 71 -18.53 25.43 1.19
C ALA A 71 -17.59 25.99 0.10
N VAL A 72 -17.69 27.29 -0.20
CA VAL A 72 -16.86 27.96 -1.20
C VAL A 72 -15.48 28.24 -0.63
N VAL A 73 -14.43 27.72 -1.29
CA VAL A 73 -13.04 27.84 -0.86
C VAL A 73 -12.32 28.99 -1.55
N VAL A 74 -12.43 29.04 -2.88
CA VAL A 74 -11.69 30.00 -3.73
C VAL A 74 -12.56 30.45 -4.90
N LEU A 75 -12.42 31.72 -5.29
CA LEU A 75 -12.95 32.25 -6.54
C LEU A 75 -11.84 32.28 -7.59
N LEU A 76 -12.05 31.60 -8.71
CA LEU A 76 -11.15 31.60 -9.86
C LEU A 76 -11.68 32.47 -10.99
N GLU A 77 -10.80 33.22 -11.63
CA GLU A 77 -11.08 33.92 -12.88
C GLU A 77 -10.54 33.07 -14.05
N THR A 78 -11.44 32.67 -14.96
CA THR A 78 -11.08 31.82 -16.11
C THR A 78 -11.32 32.59 -17.44
N GLU A 79 -10.39 32.43 -18.38
CA GLU A 79 -10.60 32.89 -19.77
C GLU A 79 -11.38 31.79 -20.52
N GLY A 80 -12.71 31.97 -20.52
CA GLY A 80 -13.70 31.40 -21.41
C GLY A 80 -13.68 29.91 -21.72
N ALA A 81 -14.52 29.12 -21.03
CA ALA A 81 -15.44 28.14 -21.65
C ALA A 81 -16.38 27.58 -20.58
N ALA A 82 -17.66 27.63 -20.84
CA ALA A 82 -18.69 27.01 -20.01
C ALA A 82 -18.71 25.51 -20.24
N GLU A 83 -18.70 24.72 -19.17
CA GLU A 83 -19.04 23.30 -19.28
C GLU A 83 -19.83 22.82 -18.06
N ALA A 84 -20.80 21.99 -18.34
CA ALA A 84 -21.85 21.50 -17.46
C ALA A 84 -21.35 20.38 -16.49
N PRO A 85 -22.11 20.03 -15.45
CA PRO A 85 -21.60 19.24 -14.32
C PRO A 85 -21.46 17.76 -14.68
N ALA A 86 -20.27 17.21 -14.53
CA ALA A 86 -19.98 15.79 -14.60
C ALA A 86 -20.02 15.15 -13.22
N LYS A 87 -20.73 14.06 -13.17
CA LYS A 87 -21.07 13.14 -12.11
C LYS A 87 -19.81 12.62 -11.36
N ALA A 88 -19.88 12.64 -10.04
CA ALA A 88 -18.82 12.26 -9.12
C ALA A 88 -18.26 10.84 -9.36
N ALA A 89 -16.95 10.75 -9.43
CA ALA A 89 -16.19 9.51 -9.28
C ALA A 89 -15.47 9.54 -7.91
N ALA A 90 -15.55 8.44 -7.19
CA ALA A 90 -15.02 8.26 -5.85
C ALA A 90 -13.48 8.46 -5.75
N PRO A 91 -12.96 8.95 -4.63
CA PRO A 91 -11.56 9.30 -4.49
C PRO A 91 -10.67 8.07 -4.28
N ALA A 92 -9.52 8.07 -4.96
CA ALA A 92 -8.43 7.16 -4.72
C ALA A 92 -7.59 7.64 -3.50
N PRO A 93 -7.03 6.74 -2.69
CA PRO A 93 -6.24 7.14 -1.51
C PRO A 93 -4.91 7.78 -1.93
N ALA A 94 -4.57 8.88 -1.26
CA ALA A 94 -3.38 9.66 -1.48
C ALA A 94 -2.11 8.89 -1.10
N ALA A 95 -1.14 8.89 -2.01
CA ALA A 95 0.21 8.42 -1.76
C ALA A 95 1.01 9.50 -1.02
N ALA A 96 1.76 9.09 0.00
CA ALA A 96 2.66 9.94 0.77
C ALA A 96 3.73 10.59 -0.13
N ALA A 97 4.00 11.89 0.08
CA ALA A 97 4.98 12.66 -0.65
C ALA A 97 6.41 12.26 -0.27
N PRO A 98 7.35 12.17 -1.22
CA PRO A 98 8.75 11.96 -0.92
C PRO A 98 9.46 13.29 -0.62
N ALA A 99 10.35 13.24 0.36
CA ALA A 99 11.23 14.33 0.76
C ALA A 99 12.07 14.89 -0.41
N SER A 100 12.19 16.22 -0.45
CA SER A 100 12.91 16.99 -1.45
C SER A 100 14.41 16.68 -1.48
N LYS A 101 14.93 16.29 -2.66
CA LYS A 101 16.35 16.27 -2.98
C LYS A 101 16.75 17.59 -3.68
N PRO A 102 18.00 18.06 -3.50
CA PRO A 102 18.46 19.30 -4.13
C PRO A 102 18.56 19.19 -5.67
N PRO A 103 18.53 20.31 -6.41
CA PRO A 103 18.40 20.29 -7.86
C PRO A 103 19.69 19.80 -8.54
N VAL A 104 19.57 18.71 -9.27
CA VAL A 104 20.60 18.23 -10.20
C VAL A 104 20.23 18.71 -11.59
N THR A 105 21.09 19.49 -12.19
CA THR A 105 20.95 19.97 -13.57
C THR A 105 20.99 18.81 -14.56
N PRO A 106 19.95 18.55 -15.37
CA PRO A 106 20.02 17.46 -16.33
C PRO A 106 20.64 17.90 -17.64
N SER A 107 21.84 17.39 -17.88
CA SER A 107 22.33 17.20 -19.24
C SER A 107 21.83 15.83 -19.70
N HIS A 108 20.75 15.76 -20.42
CA HIS A 108 20.28 14.49 -21.02
C HIS A 108 20.06 14.63 -22.51
N ARG A 109 21.06 14.15 -23.24
CA ARG A 109 20.86 13.53 -24.54
C ARG A 109 19.97 12.30 -24.29
N ALA A 110 18.78 12.27 -24.86
CA ALA A 110 17.88 11.12 -24.77
C ALA A 110 18.64 9.85 -25.17
N PRO A 111 18.60 8.78 -24.34
CA PRO A 111 19.08 7.48 -24.78
C PRO A 111 18.21 7.04 -25.98
N ALA A 112 18.86 6.50 -27.01
CA ALA A 112 18.15 5.87 -28.10
C ALA A 112 17.19 4.83 -27.51
N GLU A 113 15.93 4.90 -27.91
CA GLU A 113 14.89 3.94 -27.54
C GLU A 113 15.43 2.52 -27.84
N PRO A 114 15.52 1.61 -26.86
CA PRO A 114 16.00 0.26 -27.15
C PRO A 114 15.05 -0.34 -28.16
N ALA A 115 15.60 -0.84 -29.28
CA ALA A 115 14.84 -1.52 -30.29
C ALA A 115 13.94 -2.58 -29.63
N ALA A 116 12.64 -2.54 -29.92
CA ALA A 116 11.69 -3.49 -29.37
C ALA A 116 12.27 -4.92 -29.53
N PRO A 117 12.31 -5.71 -28.46
CA PRO A 117 12.84 -7.08 -28.57
C PRO A 117 12.04 -7.81 -29.63
N LYS A 118 12.75 -8.45 -30.59
CA LYS A 118 12.11 -9.31 -31.57
C LYS A 118 11.28 -10.34 -30.80
N PRO A 119 10.01 -10.57 -31.17
CA PRO A 119 9.18 -11.55 -30.49
C PRO A 119 9.92 -12.87 -30.47
N ALA A 120 10.25 -13.38 -29.29
CA ALA A 120 10.76 -14.73 -29.17
C ALA A 120 9.68 -15.66 -29.70
N LEU A 121 10.10 -16.62 -30.57
CA LEU A 121 9.19 -17.58 -31.16
C LEU A 121 8.40 -18.25 -30.04
N ALA A 122 7.07 -18.24 -30.16
CA ALA A 122 6.20 -19.02 -29.28
C ALA A 122 6.68 -20.47 -29.25
N SER A 123 6.53 -21.16 -28.13
CA SER A 123 7.00 -22.57 -27.96
C SER A 123 6.42 -23.56 -28.95
N GLY A 124 5.48 -23.13 -29.78
CA GLY A 124 4.77 -23.96 -30.77
C GLY A 124 3.73 -24.89 -30.14
N LYS A 125 3.60 -24.87 -28.82
CA LYS A 125 2.59 -25.66 -28.08
C LYS A 125 1.27 -24.89 -28.00
N ALA A 126 0.15 -25.59 -27.92
CA ALA A 126 -1.12 -25.00 -27.58
C ALA A 126 -1.06 -24.48 -26.12
N ALA A 127 -1.52 -23.27 -25.89
CA ALA A 127 -1.61 -22.73 -24.53
C ALA A 127 -2.86 -23.27 -23.85
N ASP A 128 -2.73 -23.60 -22.56
CA ASP A 128 -3.86 -24.02 -21.72
C ASP A 128 -4.69 -22.80 -21.28
N ILE A 129 -4.03 -21.65 -21.13
CA ILE A 129 -4.63 -20.38 -20.73
C ILE A 129 -4.14 -19.28 -21.66
N GLU A 130 -5.05 -18.46 -22.15
CA GLU A 130 -4.73 -17.22 -22.89
C GLU A 130 -5.32 -16.01 -22.19
N CYS A 131 -4.60 -14.86 -22.23
CA CYS A 131 -5.05 -13.60 -21.68
C CYS A 131 -4.38 -12.38 -22.34
N GLU A 132 -4.96 -11.21 -22.14
CA GLU A 132 -4.35 -9.95 -22.60
C GLU A 132 -3.28 -9.49 -21.62
N MET A 133 -3.55 -9.60 -20.30
CA MET A 133 -2.66 -9.20 -19.23
C MET A 133 -2.41 -10.35 -18.26
N VAL A 134 -1.15 -10.70 -18.05
CA VAL A 134 -0.76 -11.53 -16.90
C VAL A 134 -0.05 -10.67 -15.87
N VAL A 135 -0.40 -10.87 -14.60
CA VAL A 135 0.34 -10.30 -13.46
C VAL A 135 0.96 -11.45 -12.67
N LEU A 136 2.27 -11.43 -12.51
CA LEU A 136 3.02 -12.45 -11.77
C LEU A 136 3.28 -11.97 -10.35
N GLY A 137 2.63 -12.60 -9.37
CA GLY A 137 2.66 -12.27 -7.96
C GLY A 137 1.47 -11.43 -7.51
N SER A 138 0.87 -11.79 -6.37
CA SER A 138 -0.34 -11.20 -5.81
C SER A 138 -0.11 -10.29 -4.60
N GLY A 139 1.12 -9.82 -4.38
CA GLY A 139 1.40 -8.79 -3.38
C GLY A 139 0.72 -7.45 -3.71
N PRO A 140 0.89 -6.39 -2.87
CA PRO A 140 0.23 -5.09 -3.07
C PRO A 140 0.37 -4.52 -4.48
N GLY A 141 1.56 -4.57 -5.06
CA GLY A 141 1.77 -4.15 -6.45
C GLY A 141 1.03 -5.03 -7.46
N GLY A 142 1.00 -6.35 -7.21
CA GLY A 142 0.40 -7.32 -8.13
C GLY A 142 -1.13 -7.27 -8.15
N TYR A 143 -1.80 -7.39 -7.01
CA TYR A 143 -3.26 -7.33 -7.00
C TYR A 143 -3.78 -5.97 -7.45
N THR A 144 -3.09 -4.86 -7.09
CA THR A 144 -3.48 -3.52 -7.54
C THR A 144 -3.38 -3.40 -9.07
N ALA A 145 -2.28 -3.90 -9.66
CA ALA A 145 -2.10 -3.91 -11.11
C ALA A 145 -3.13 -4.78 -11.81
N ALA A 146 -3.41 -5.99 -11.29
CA ALA A 146 -4.39 -6.90 -11.85
C ALA A 146 -5.81 -6.32 -11.79
N PHE A 147 -6.20 -5.70 -10.67
CA PHE A 147 -7.50 -5.06 -10.52
C PHE A 147 -7.65 -3.88 -11.48
N ARG A 148 -6.61 -3.04 -11.57
CA ARG A 148 -6.64 -1.92 -12.52
C ARG A 148 -6.70 -2.39 -13.98
N ALA A 149 -5.96 -3.44 -14.35
CA ALA A 149 -6.03 -4.02 -15.68
C ALA A 149 -7.44 -4.52 -16.01
N ALA A 150 -8.08 -5.22 -15.08
CA ALA A 150 -9.45 -5.67 -15.24
C ALA A 150 -10.46 -4.50 -15.29
N ASP A 151 -10.28 -3.45 -14.47
CA ASP A 151 -11.15 -2.27 -14.45
C ASP A 151 -11.10 -1.46 -15.75
N VAL A 152 -9.98 -1.53 -16.51
CA VAL A 152 -9.87 -0.93 -17.86
C VAL A 152 -10.27 -1.90 -18.97
N GLY A 153 -10.83 -3.06 -18.64
CA GLY A 153 -11.43 -4.01 -19.57
C GLY A 153 -10.51 -5.08 -20.14
N LEU A 154 -9.27 -5.23 -19.65
CA LEU A 154 -8.35 -6.28 -20.11
C LEU A 154 -8.73 -7.64 -19.53
N ASP A 155 -8.70 -8.69 -20.33
CA ASP A 155 -8.76 -10.07 -19.83
C ASP A 155 -7.49 -10.37 -19.03
N THR A 156 -7.65 -10.49 -17.70
CA THR A 156 -6.53 -10.48 -16.75
C THR A 156 -6.40 -11.79 -15.98
N VAL A 157 -5.18 -12.33 -15.96
CA VAL A 157 -4.78 -13.47 -15.12
C VAL A 157 -3.78 -12.99 -14.06
N LEU A 158 -4.01 -13.40 -12.82
CA LEU A 158 -3.11 -13.19 -11.69
C LEU A 158 -2.51 -14.55 -11.30
N VAL A 159 -1.20 -14.68 -11.42
CA VAL A 159 -0.46 -15.90 -11.07
C VAL A 159 0.17 -15.73 -9.70
N GLU A 160 -0.17 -16.60 -8.75
CA GLU A 160 0.37 -16.57 -7.38
C GLU A 160 0.81 -17.97 -6.94
N ARG A 161 2.01 -18.09 -6.39
CA ARG A 161 2.54 -19.39 -5.93
C ARG A 161 1.86 -19.91 -4.66
N TYR A 162 1.34 -19.02 -3.82
CA TYR A 162 0.65 -19.38 -2.59
C TYR A 162 -0.87 -19.46 -2.79
N ALA A 163 -1.55 -20.21 -1.93
CA ALA A 163 -2.99 -20.36 -1.98
C ALA A 163 -3.77 -19.08 -1.64
N SER A 164 -3.12 -18.15 -0.92
CA SER A 164 -3.73 -16.90 -0.46
C SER A 164 -3.16 -15.71 -1.24
N LEU A 165 -4.05 -14.82 -1.70
CA LEU A 165 -3.65 -13.55 -2.29
C LEU A 165 -3.12 -12.59 -1.23
N GLY A 166 -2.38 -11.55 -1.66
CA GLY A 166 -1.89 -10.49 -0.79
C GLY A 166 -0.38 -10.49 -0.58
N GLY A 167 0.30 -11.55 -1.04
CA GLY A 167 1.76 -11.70 -0.97
C GLY A 167 2.31 -11.62 0.45
N VAL A 168 3.58 -11.28 0.58
CA VAL A 168 4.27 -11.12 1.88
C VAL A 168 3.55 -10.11 2.76
N CYS A 169 3.16 -8.96 2.24
CA CYS A 169 2.58 -7.87 3.03
C CYS A 169 1.36 -8.31 3.84
N LEU A 170 0.38 -8.98 3.21
CA LEU A 170 -0.85 -9.36 3.90
C LEU A 170 -0.70 -10.63 4.73
N ASN A 171 0.10 -11.58 4.28
CA ASN A 171 0.15 -12.90 4.90
C ASN A 171 1.23 -13.01 5.99
N VAL A 172 2.44 -12.48 5.74
CA VAL A 172 3.61 -12.67 6.61
C VAL A 172 4.47 -11.40 6.75
N GLY A 173 3.87 -10.22 6.65
CA GLY A 173 4.57 -8.94 6.70
C GLY A 173 3.76 -7.85 7.38
N CYS A 174 3.41 -6.80 6.64
CA CYS A 174 2.82 -5.56 7.17
C CYS A 174 1.57 -5.80 8.02
N ILE A 175 0.65 -6.63 7.55
CA ILE A 175 -0.65 -6.80 8.23
C ILE A 175 -0.52 -7.55 9.56
N PRO A 176 0.08 -8.75 9.62
CA PRO A 176 0.29 -9.41 10.90
C PRO A 176 1.17 -8.59 11.84
N SER A 177 2.18 -7.88 11.33
CA SER A 177 3.03 -7.00 12.13
C SER A 177 2.21 -5.86 12.76
N LYS A 178 1.39 -5.14 11.98
CA LYS A 178 0.54 -4.05 12.50
C LYS A 178 -0.50 -4.56 13.51
N ALA A 179 -1.05 -5.76 13.31
CA ALA A 179 -1.95 -6.37 14.29
C ALA A 179 -1.27 -6.62 15.63
N LEU A 180 -0.02 -7.14 15.61
CA LEU A 180 0.75 -7.38 16.83
C LEU A 180 1.25 -6.07 17.47
N LEU A 181 1.69 -5.09 16.68
CA LEU A 181 2.09 -3.76 17.16
C LEU A 181 0.93 -3.03 17.84
N HIS A 182 -0.30 -3.15 17.32
CA HIS A 182 -1.47 -2.59 18.00
C HIS A 182 -1.66 -3.20 19.39
N ALA A 183 -1.52 -4.51 19.53
CA ALA A 183 -1.60 -5.15 20.83
C ALA A 183 -0.44 -4.72 21.76
N ALA A 184 0.77 -4.56 21.23
CA ALA A 184 1.94 -4.06 21.95
C ALA A 184 1.71 -2.63 22.46
N ALA A 185 1.16 -1.74 21.61
CA ALA A 185 0.83 -0.37 21.97
C ALA A 185 -0.18 -0.32 23.13
N VAL A 186 -1.24 -1.11 23.09
CA VAL A 186 -2.21 -1.19 24.19
C VAL A 186 -1.56 -1.62 25.51
N ILE A 187 -0.63 -2.58 25.46
CA ILE A 187 0.11 -3.03 26.65
C ILE A 187 0.97 -1.90 27.22
N ASP A 188 1.65 -1.16 26.35
CA ASP A 188 2.52 -0.06 26.70
C ASP A 188 1.73 1.14 27.27
N GLU A 189 0.62 1.53 26.63
CA GLU A 189 -0.29 2.57 27.10
C GLU A 189 -0.83 2.28 28.50
N VAL A 190 -1.25 1.03 28.73
CA VAL A 190 -1.73 0.58 30.06
C VAL A 190 -0.62 0.64 31.11
N ALA A 191 0.61 0.30 30.74
CA ALA A 191 1.76 0.35 31.66
C ALA A 191 2.11 1.80 32.11
N HIS A 192 1.85 2.80 31.25
CA HIS A 192 2.13 4.21 31.51
C HIS A 192 0.91 5.02 31.99
N ALA A 193 -0.28 4.42 32.05
CA ALA A 193 -1.49 5.10 32.47
C ALA A 193 -1.43 5.65 33.91
N GLY A 194 -0.57 5.09 34.76
CA GLY A 194 -0.29 5.60 36.11
C GLY A 194 0.26 7.03 36.15
N ASP A 195 0.95 7.47 35.10
CA ASP A 195 1.55 8.82 35.00
C ASP A 195 0.48 9.95 35.02
N PHE A 196 -0.73 9.62 34.58
CA PHE A 196 -1.88 10.54 34.64
C PHE A 196 -2.98 10.09 35.63
N GLY A 197 -2.64 9.17 36.55
CA GLY A 197 -3.49 8.81 37.69
C GLY A 197 -4.49 7.67 37.44
N VAL A 198 -4.33 6.89 36.38
CA VAL A 198 -5.15 5.69 36.11
C VAL A 198 -4.30 4.45 36.25
N GLU A 199 -4.58 3.62 37.26
CA GLU A 199 -3.81 2.41 37.53
C GLU A 199 -4.52 1.16 37.02
N PHE A 200 -3.76 0.32 36.30
CA PHE A 200 -4.19 -1.00 35.87
C PHE A 200 -3.33 -2.07 36.55
N GLY A 201 -3.90 -3.26 36.74
CA GLY A 201 -3.12 -4.43 37.15
C GLY A 201 -2.22 -4.95 36.02
N LYS A 202 -1.26 -5.81 36.37
CA LYS A 202 -0.42 -6.48 35.35
C LYS A 202 -1.30 -7.22 34.33
N PRO A 203 -1.10 -7.01 33.01
CA PRO A 203 -1.87 -7.69 32.01
C PRO A 203 -1.60 -9.20 32.00
N THR A 204 -2.63 -10.01 31.81
CA THR A 204 -2.49 -11.42 31.54
C THR A 204 -2.52 -11.65 30.03
N ILE A 205 -1.40 -12.08 29.46
CA ILE A 205 -1.24 -12.29 28.02
C ILE A 205 -1.47 -13.75 27.68
N THR A 206 -2.43 -14.04 26.81
CA THR A 206 -2.70 -15.36 26.26
C THR A 206 -2.24 -15.41 24.80
N LEU A 207 -1.07 -16.02 24.54
CA LEU A 207 -0.47 -16.05 23.21
C LEU A 207 -1.40 -16.65 22.14
N ASP A 208 -2.14 -17.71 22.45
CA ASP A 208 -3.10 -18.32 21.53
C ASP A 208 -4.17 -17.34 21.07
N LYS A 209 -4.70 -16.53 21.99
CA LYS A 209 -5.69 -15.49 21.65
C LYS A 209 -5.09 -14.38 20.81
N LEU A 210 -3.84 -14.00 21.09
CA LEU A 210 -3.12 -12.98 20.32
C LEU A 210 -2.84 -13.48 18.88
N ARG A 211 -2.39 -14.74 18.74
CA ARG A 211 -2.26 -15.39 17.42
C ARG A 211 -3.58 -15.41 16.66
N GLN A 212 -4.67 -15.85 17.32
CA GLN A 212 -6.00 -15.88 16.71
C GLN A 212 -6.48 -14.48 16.28
N TYR A 213 -6.21 -13.45 17.06
CA TYR A 213 -6.50 -12.06 16.68
C TYR A 213 -5.74 -11.65 15.42
N LYS A 214 -4.42 -11.88 15.38
CA LYS A 214 -3.58 -11.63 14.20
C LYS A 214 -4.11 -12.37 12.96
N GLU A 215 -4.38 -13.66 13.09
CA GLU A 215 -4.92 -14.49 11.99
C GLU A 215 -6.30 -14.02 11.52
N LYS A 216 -7.15 -13.57 12.44
CA LYS A 216 -8.46 -13.01 12.08
C LYS A 216 -8.30 -11.78 11.20
N VAL A 217 -7.38 -10.87 11.52
CA VAL A 217 -7.11 -9.66 10.72
C VAL A 217 -6.59 -10.03 9.33
N VAL A 218 -5.59 -10.92 9.25
CA VAL A 218 -5.03 -11.40 7.98
C VAL A 218 -6.11 -12.05 7.12
N ASN A 219 -6.89 -12.97 7.69
CA ASN A 219 -7.94 -13.68 6.98
C ASN A 219 -9.07 -12.76 6.49
N GLN A 220 -9.41 -11.72 7.23
CA GLN A 220 -10.41 -10.75 6.82
C GLN A 220 -9.96 -10.01 5.55
N LEU A 221 -8.72 -9.55 5.51
CA LEU A 221 -8.19 -8.80 4.38
C LEU A 221 -7.93 -9.68 3.15
N THR A 222 -7.36 -10.87 3.34
CA THR A 222 -7.10 -11.79 2.22
C THR A 222 -8.40 -12.31 1.58
N LYS A 223 -9.44 -12.58 2.39
CA LYS A 223 -10.80 -12.91 1.88
C LYS A 223 -11.41 -11.73 1.12
N GLY A 224 -11.21 -10.50 1.61
CA GLY A 224 -11.63 -9.28 0.90
C GLY A 224 -10.99 -9.17 -0.47
N LEU A 225 -9.67 -9.40 -0.57
CA LEU A 225 -8.95 -9.41 -1.86
C LEU A 225 -9.49 -10.48 -2.82
N ALA A 226 -9.70 -11.70 -2.34
CA ALA A 226 -10.27 -12.77 -3.16
C ALA A 226 -11.68 -12.42 -3.68
N GLY A 227 -12.50 -11.77 -2.84
CA GLY A 227 -13.80 -11.23 -3.22
C GLY A 227 -13.70 -10.18 -4.32
N MET A 228 -12.78 -9.21 -4.16
CA MET A 228 -12.53 -8.16 -5.15
C MET A 228 -12.02 -8.71 -6.47
N ALA A 229 -11.12 -9.69 -6.46
CA ALA A 229 -10.63 -10.38 -7.67
C ALA A 229 -11.79 -11.05 -8.42
N LYS A 230 -12.67 -11.78 -7.70
CA LYS A 230 -13.85 -12.42 -8.27
C LYS A 230 -14.82 -11.41 -8.88
N GLN A 231 -15.11 -10.30 -8.19
CA GLN A 231 -15.99 -9.24 -8.66
C GLN A 231 -15.50 -8.62 -9.97
N ARG A 232 -14.18 -8.45 -10.11
CA ARG A 232 -13.52 -7.90 -11.31
C ARG A 232 -13.24 -8.96 -12.39
N LYS A 233 -13.63 -10.21 -12.16
CA LYS A 233 -13.39 -11.34 -13.07
C LYS A 233 -11.90 -11.59 -13.33
N VAL A 234 -11.01 -11.20 -12.41
CA VAL A 234 -9.59 -11.58 -12.48
C VAL A 234 -9.47 -13.07 -12.24
N ARG A 235 -8.87 -13.78 -13.19
CA ARG A 235 -8.63 -15.21 -13.07
C ARG A 235 -7.38 -15.46 -12.22
N ASN A 236 -7.54 -16.08 -11.06
CA ASN A 236 -6.42 -16.45 -10.21
C ASN A 236 -5.94 -17.86 -10.58
N VAL A 237 -4.63 -18.00 -10.85
CA VAL A 237 -3.98 -19.27 -11.12
C VAL A 237 -2.89 -19.48 -10.09
N GLN A 238 -3.00 -20.58 -9.31
CA GLN A 238 -2.02 -20.91 -8.29
C GLN A 238 -0.87 -21.71 -8.94
N GLY A 239 0.35 -21.27 -8.68
CA GLY A 239 1.57 -21.95 -9.09
C GLY A 239 2.76 -21.02 -9.27
N VAL A 240 3.92 -21.63 -9.48
CA VAL A 240 5.18 -20.92 -9.77
C VAL A 240 5.27 -20.65 -11.26
N GLY A 241 5.24 -19.37 -11.66
CA GLY A 241 5.38 -18.96 -13.06
C GLY A 241 6.85 -18.84 -13.47
N THR A 242 7.22 -19.54 -14.54
CA THR A 242 8.54 -19.47 -15.18
C THR A 242 8.39 -19.05 -16.64
N PHE A 243 9.09 -18.01 -17.07
CA PHE A 243 9.07 -17.58 -18.47
C PHE A 243 9.73 -18.63 -19.36
N VAL A 244 9.01 -19.09 -20.37
CA VAL A 244 9.52 -20.00 -21.40
C VAL A 244 9.69 -19.29 -22.75
N SER A 245 9.03 -18.15 -22.93
CA SER A 245 9.26 -17.22 -24.05
C SER A 245 8.90 -15.80 -23.61
N ALA A 246 9.01 -14.83 -24.52
CA ALA A 246 8.66 -13.43 -24.24
C ALA A 246 7.17 -13.24 -23.89
N ASN A 247 6.31 -14.16 -24.33
CA ASN A 247 4.86 -14.07 -24.17
C ASN A 247 4.23 -15.35 -23.58
N GLU A 248 5.05 -16.23 -22.97
CA GLU A 248 4.56 -17.47 -22.39
C GLU A 248 5.18 -17.74 -21.02
N LEU A 249 4.32 -18.13 -20.09
CA LEU A 249 4.65 -18.59 -18.74
C LEU A 249 4.27 -20.06 -18.61
N LEU A 250 5.20 -20.88 -18.13
CA LEU A 250 4.89 -22.21 -17.60
C LEU A 250 4.57 -22.06 -16.12
N ILE A 251 3.37 -22.42 -15.73
CA ILE A 251 2.90 -22.38 -14.35
C ILE A 251 2.98 -23.79 -13.80
N THR A 252 3.78 -23.98 -12.75
CA THR A 252 3.93 -25.27 -12.06
C THR A 252 3.18 -25.21 -10.74
N ALA A 253 2.16 -26.04 -10.59
CA ALA A 253 1.40 -26.18 -9.36
C ALA A 253 2.18 -27.00 -8.30
N GLU A 254 1.68 -27.00 -7.06
CA GLU A 254 2.32 -27.69 -5.93
C GLU A 254 2.40 -29.23 -6.14
N ASP A 255 1.42 -29.80 -6.84
CA ASP A 255 1.39 -31.24 -7.21
C ASP A 255 2.30 -31.60 -8.37
N GLY A 256 3.05 -30.63 -8.92
CA GLY A 256 3.94 -30.78 -10.06
C GLY A 256 3.24 -30.73 -11.42
N SER A 257 1.93 -30.58 -11.48
CA SER A 257 1.21 -30.35 -12.74
C SER A 257 1.60 -29.00 -13.34
N THR A 258 1.57 -28.91 -14.67
CA THR A 258 1.98 -27.71 -15.39
C THR A 258 0.92 -27.24 -16.35
N GLN A 259 0.78 -25.90 -16.46
CA GLN A 259 -0.07 -25.23 -17.44
C GLN A 259 0.73 -24.19 -18.20
N LEU A 260 0.54 -24.11 -19.51
CA LEU A 260 1.15 -23.08 -20.35
C LEU A 260 0.18 -21.90 -20.49
N LEU A 261 0.60 -20.73 -20.01
CA LEU A 261 -0.15 -19.48 -20.12
C LEU A 261 0.49 -18.59 -21.18
N ARG A 262 -0.30 -18.15 -22.17
CA ARG A 262 0.09 -17.19 -23.21
C ARG A 262 -0.56 -15.85 -22.92
N PHE A 263 0.21 -14.77 -23.06
CA PHE A 263 -0.22 -13.41 -22.76
C PHE A 263 0.27 -12.39 -23.78
N GLN A 264 -0.42 -11.26 -23.89
CA GLN A 264 0.03 -10.12 -24.72
C GLN A 264 0.94 -9.18 -23.92
N LYS A 265 0.62 -8.94 -22.66
CA LYS A 265 1.32 -8.02 -21.74
C LYS A 265 1.55 -8.70 -20.40
N CYS A 266 2.67 -8.37 -19.74
CA CYS A 266 3.01 -8.93 -18.44
C CYS A 266 3.45 -7.83 -17.48
N ILE A 267 2.99 -7.93 -16.22
CA ILE A 267 3.51 -7.17 -15.09
C ILE A 267 4.15 -8.15 -14.12
N ILE A 268 5.45 -7.95 -13.86
CA ILE A 268 6.19 -8.77 -12.88
C ILE A 268 6.12 -8.05 -11.53
N ALA A 269 5.38 -8.64 -10.59
CA ALA A 269 5.20 -8.17 -9.21
C ALA A 269 5.57 -9.29 -8.21
N ALA A 270 6.68 -9.98 -8.48
CA ALA A 270 7.08 -11.21 -7.80
C ALA A 270 7.51 -11.02 -6.32
N GLY A 271 7.61 -9.77 -5.86
CA GLY A 271 7.91 -9.44 -4.47
C GLY A 271 9.34 -9.73 -4.05
N SER A 272 9.52 -10.02 -2.76
CA SER A 272 10.82 -10.29 -2.13
C SER A 272 10.69 -11.39 -1.06
N GLN A 273 11.79 -11.81 -0.53
CA GLN A 273 11.86 -12.77 0.57
C GLN A 273 12.94 -12.34 1.57
N ALA A 274 12.87 -12.87 2.79
CA ALA A 274 13.88 -12.64 3.80
C ALA A 274 15.25 -13.14 3.33
N VAL A 275 16.29 -12.34 3.59
CA VAL A 275 17.68 -12.72 3.29
C VAL A 275 18.16 -13.69 4.36
N LYS A 276 18.69 -14.83 3.94
CA LYS A 276 19.35 -15.78 4.82
C LYS A 276 20.87 -15.60 4.76
N LEU A 277 21.44 -15.05 5.81
CA LEU A 277 22.89 -14.88 5.91
C LEU A 277 23.57 -16.25 6.09
N PRO A 278 24.62 -16.58 5.31
CA PRO A 278 25.20 -17.92 5.27
C PRO A 278 25.87 -18.35 6.58
N ASN A 279 26.24 -17.41 7.44
CA ASN A 279 26.94 -17.66 8.69
C ASN A 279 26.00 -17.86 9.89
N PHE A 280 24.68 -17.85 9.68
CA PHE A 280 23.70 -18.05 10.74
C PHE A 280 23.27 -19.51 10.81
N PRO A 281 23.10 -20.07 12.02
CA PRO A 281 22.68 -21.48 12.19
C PRO A 281 21.17 -21.63 11.97
N TRP A 282 20.72 -21.55 10.72
CA TRP A 282 19.30 -21.60 10.33
C TRP A 282 18.58 -22.90 10.69
N ASP A 283 19.33 -23.96 11.00
CA ASP A 283 18.78 -25.23 11.49
C ASP A 283 18.41 -25.20 12.98
N ASP A 284 18.84 -24.17 13.72
CA ASP A 284 18.48 -23.99 15.12
C ASP A 284 17.13 -23.26 15.21
N LYS A 285 16.14 -23.89 15.86
CA LYS A 285 14.79 -23.34 16.05
C LYS A 285 14.72 -21.99 16.78
N ARG A 286 15.81 -21.60 17.46
CA ARG A 286 15.92 -20.29 18.11
C ARG A 286 16.28 -19.17 17.12
N VAL A 287 16.73 -19.52 15.91
CA VAL A 287 17.01 -18.56 14.85
C VAL A 287 15.76 -18.41 13.99
N MET A 288 15.21 -17.23 14.00
CA MET A 288 13.96 -16.87 13.32
C MET A 288 14.23 -15.86 12.23
N ASP A 289 13.60 -16.01 11.06
CA ASP A 289 13.40 -14.91 10.14
C ASP A 289 12.13 -14.11 10.53
N SER A 290 11.79 -13.09 9.74
CA SER A 290 10.62 -12.25 10.04
C SER A 290 9.30 -13.02 9.98
N THR A 291 9.21 -14.04 9.16
CA THR A 291 8.01 -14.90 9.06
C THR A 291 7.83 -15.72 10.31
N ASP A 292 8.92 -16.37 10.77
CA ASP A 292 8.93 -17.17 11.98
C ASP A 292 8.58 -16.30 13.21
N ALA A 293 9.15 -15.09 13.28
CA ALA A 293 8.87 -14.16 14.38
C ALA A 293 7.40 -13.72 14.41
N LEU A 294 6.76 -13.56 13.26
CA LEU A 294 5.33 -13.22 13.18
C LEU A 294 4.40 -14.39 13.53
N GLU A 295 4.87 -15.63 13.49
CA GLU A 295 4.10 -16.78 13.99
C GLU A 295 3.88 -16.69 15.50
N LEU A 296 4.78 -16.02 16.21
CA LEU A 296 4.71 -15.83 17.66
C LEU A 296 4.56 -17.15 18.41
N ALA A 297 5.42 -18.13 18.06
CA ALA A 297 5.36 -19.47 18.64
C ALA A 297 5.55 -19.44 20.17
N GLU A 298 6.50 -18.61 20.64
CA GLU A 298 6.77 -18.35 22.06
C GLU A 298 7.28 -16.92 22.27
N VAL A 299 7.32 -16.48 23.52
CA VAL A 299 7.98 -15.24 23.93
C VAL A 299 9.24 -15.60 24.71
N PRO A 300 10.44 -15.51 24.11
CA PRO A 300 11.69 -15.85 24.78
C PRO A 300 11.99 -14.86 25.91
N GLY A 301 12.66 -15.29 26.97
CA GLY A 301 13.09 -14.40 28.05
C GLY A 301 14.09 -13.32 27.59
N SER A 302 14.87 -13.60 26.54
CA SER A 302 15.73 -12.62 25.86
C SER A 302 15.72 -12.85 24.37
N LEU A 303 15.72 -11.75 23.60
CA LEU A 303 15.71 -11.75 22.14
C LEU A 303 16.84 -10.85 21.61
N LEU A 304 17.68 -11.40 20.74
CA LEU A 304 18.64 -10.64 19.95
C LEU A 304 18.05 -10.39 18.54
N VAL A 305 17.91 -9.14 18.17
CA VAL A 305 17.48 -8.72 16.84
C VAL A 305 18.72 -8.25 16.07
N VAL A 306 18.99 -8.88 14.94
CA VAL A 306 20.10 -8.51 14.05
C VAL A 306 19.52 -7.73 12.86
N GLY A 307 19.82 -6.43 12.85
CA GLY A 307 19.30 -5.44 11.92
C GLY A 307 18.33 -4.45 12.58
N GLY A 308 18.70 -3.17 12.60
CA GLY A 308 17.89 -2.04 13.09
C GLY A 308 16.93 -1.48 12.04
N GLY A 309 16.68 -2.20 10.95
CA GLY A 309 15.67 -1.83 9.96
C GLY A 309 14.25 -1.97 10.50
N ILE A 310 13.26 -1.48 9.73
CA ILE A 310 11.87 -1.38 10.16
C ILE A 310 11.30 -2.71 10.68
N ILE A 311 11.56 -3.82 9.99
CA ILE A 311 11.06 -5.16 10.40
C ILE A 311 11.65 -5.59 11.75
N GLY A 312 12.97 -5.41 11.91
CA GLY A 312 13.65 -5.72 13.16
C GLY A 312 13.11 -4.93 14.34
N LEU A 313 12.92 -3.61 14.16
CA LEU A 313 12.38 -2.73 15.19
C LEU A 313 10.91 -3.01 15.50
N GLU A 314 10.08 -3.36 14.51
CA GLU A 314 8.70 -3.79 14.75
C GLU A 314 8.65 -5.06 15.62
N MET A 315 9.46 -6.06 15.32
CA MET A 315 9.53 -7.28 16.13
C MET A 315 10.14 -7.01 17.51
N ALA A 316 11.16 -6.17 17.60
CA ALA A 316 11.73 -5.72 18.87
C ALA A 316 10.65 -5.09 19.77
N THR A 317 9.81 -4.22 19.22
CA THR A 317 8.70 -3.57 19.94
C THR A 317 7.66 -4.58 20.40
N VAL A 318 7.23 -5.49 19.53
CA VAL A 318 6.24 -6.52 19.87
C VAL A 318 6.74 -7.42 20.98
N TYR A 319 7.92 -8.02 20.82
CA TYR A 319 8.45 -8.95 21.79
C TYR A 319 8.84 -8.26 23.12
N GLY A 320 9.31 -7.00 23.05
CA GLY A 320 9.59 -6.18 24.22
C GLY A 320 8.33 -5.93 25.06
N ALA A 321 7.23 -5.53 24.43
CA ALA A 321 5.95 -5.32 25.09
C ALA A 321 5.36 -6.62 25.68
N LEU A 322 5.66 -7.76 25.04
CA LEU A 322 5.26 -9.09 25.56
C LEU A 322 6.15 -9.60 26.70
N GLY A 323 7.26 -8.93 27.02
CA GLY A 323 8.11 -9.21 28.18
C GLY A 323 9.50 -9.78 27.87
N SER A 324 9.92 -9.86 26.62
CA SER A 324 11.29 -10.23 26.27
C SER A 324 12.27 -9.10 26.58
N LYS A 325 13.45 -9.44 27.10
CA LYS A 325 14.59 -8.51 27.15
C LYS A 325 15.22 -8.44 25.75
N VAL A 326 14.94 -7.35 25.03
CA VAL A 326 15.39 -7.20 23.65
C VAL A 326 16.74 -6.47 23.57
N THR A 327 17.62 -6.97 22.70
CA THR A 327 18.84 -6.30 22.27
C THR A 327 18.83 -6.20 20.75
N VAL A 328 19.06 -5.01 20.20
CA VAL A 328 19.16 -4.78 18.75
C VAL A 328 20.61 -4.51 18.39
N VAL A 329 21.09 -5.15 17.34
CA VAL A 329 22.43 -4.94 16.76
C VAL A 329 22.26 -4.48 15.32
N GLU A 330 22.80 -3.30 15.02
CA GLU A 330 22.83 -2.72 13.68
C GLU A 330 24.28 -2.62 13.21
N PHE A 331 24.50 -2.96 11.94
CA PHE A 331 25.83 -2.94 11.33
C PHE A 331 26.19 -1.57 10.74
N MET A 332 25.17 -0.83 10.25
CA MET A 332 25.37 0.46 9.62
C MET A 332 25.36 1.57 10.67
N ASP A 333 26.21 2.56 10.49
CA ASP A 333 26.07 3.84 11.18
C ASP A 333 24.81 4.50 10.64
N SER A 334 23.83 4.79 11.51
CA SER A 334 22.50 5.31 11.19
C SER A 334 22.52 6.65 10.42
#